data_95e161850d92f27cd890bcf7d019d222
#
_entry.id   95e161850d92f27cd890bcf7d019d222
#
_cell.length_a   1.000
_cell.length_b   1.000
_cell.length_c   1.000
_cell.angle_alpha   90.00
_cell.angle_beta   90.00
_cell.angle_gamma   90.00
#
_symmetry.space_group_name_H-M   'P 1'
#
loop_
_entity.id
_entity.type
_entity.pdbx_description
1 polymer ?
#
loop_
_entity_poly.entity_id
_entity_poly.type
_entity_poly.pdbx_seq_one_letter_code
_entity_poly.pdbx_strand_id
1 'polypeptide(L)'
;TQATIGSRAYEDAFAAAPELQIFSAACPRFVEFVERGVTSGPELLATAEEYLAPLKAAGVDTLVLGCTHYPLLTGVISLVMGEDVTLVSSAEETAKDVYRSLARLGLENPDPERGEHHFMATGDAAAFELLARRFLGPEVKGVEHVDHVEQRFPTAALQRITPEMLAAAARERENTP
;
A
#
# COMPACT_ATOMS: atom_id res chain seq x y z
N THR A 1 -4.35 5.80 8.68
CA THR A 1 -4.02 6.04 10.11
C THR A 1 -4.39 7.47 10.52
N GLN A 2 -4.41 7.75 11.83
CA GLN A 2 -4.62 9.12 12.34
C GLN A 2 -3.56 10.08 11.78
N ALA A 3 -2.31 9.64 11.68
CA ALA A 3 -1.23 10.45 11.12
C ALA A 3 -1.47 10.77 9.63
N THR A 4 -1.93 9.81 8.85
CA THR A 4 -2.25 10.02 7.42
C THR A 4 -3.35 11.06 7.24
N ILE A 5 -4.42 10.99 8.04
CA ILE A 5 -5.52 11.95 7.99
C ILE A 5 -5.04 13.32 8.49
N GLY A 6 -4.28 13.35 9.60
CA GLY A 6 -3.76 14.60 10.15
C GLY A 6 -2.79 15.35 9.23
N SER A 7 -2.09 14.64 8.33
CA SER A 7 -1.20 15.25 7.34
C SER A 7 -1.93 15.94 6.19
N ARG A 8 -3.22 15.64 5.98
CA ARG A 8 -4.03 16.11 4.84
C ARG A 8 -3.45 15.78 3.46
N ALA A 9 -2.62 14.74 3.37
CA ALA A 9 -1.91 14.40 2.15
C ALA A 9 -2.86 14.07 0.97
N TYR A 10 -4.02 13.49 1.26
CA TYR A 10 -5.02 13.20 0.23
C TYR A 10 -5.74 14.46 -0.24
N GLU A 11 -6.16 15.32 0.67
CA GLU A 11 -6.80 16.59 0.34
C GLU A 11 -5.86 17.47 -0.48
N ASP A 12 -4.56 17.52 -0.13
CA ASP A 12 -3.56 18.28 -0.86
C ASP A 12 -3.30 17.67 -2.24
N ALA A 13 -3.26 16.33 -2.37
CA ALA A 13 -3.08 15.66 -3.65
C ALA A 13 -4.24 15.89 -4.63
N PHE A 14 -5.46 16.04 -4.11
CA PHE A 14 -6.67 16.30 -4.91
C PHE A 14 -7.07 17.79 -4.96
N ALA A 15 -6.21 18.71 -4.48
CA ALA A 15 -6.51 20.14 -4.48
C ALA A 15 -6.77 20.72 -5.89
N ALA A 16 -6.25 20.09 -6.94
CA ALA A 16 -6.50 20.47 -8.33
C ALA A 16 -7.85 20.00 -8.89
N ALA A 17 -8.60 19.18 -8.15
CA ALA A 17 -9.90 18.63 -8.52
C ALA A 17 -10.98 19.08 -7.50
N PRO A 18 -11.38 20.34 -7.50
CA PRO A 18 -12.28 20.91 -6.47
C PRO A 18 -13.70 20.34 -6.50
N GLU A 19 -14.08 19.62 -7.55
CA GLU A 19 -15.34 18.90 -7.67
C GLU A 19 -15.39 17.62 -6.82
N LEU A 20 -14.24 17.08 -6.38
CA LEU A 20 -14.17 15.90 -5.55
C LEU A 20 -14.47 16.24 -4.09
N GLN A 21 -15.39 15.50 -3.51
CA GLN A 21 -15.67 15.57 -2.08
C GLN A 21 -14.90 14.45 -1.36
N ILE A 22 -13.95 14.84 -0.52
CA ILE A 22 -13.07 13.91 0.18
C ILE A 22 -13.55 13.73 1.62
N PHE A 23 -13.81 12.47 1.98
CA PHE A 23 -14.14 12.06 3.33
C PHE A 23 -13.05 11.11 3.84
N SER A 24 -12.64 11.27 5.08
CA SER A 24 -11.56 10.49 5.65
C SER A 24 -12.00 9.79 6.94
N ALA A 25 -11.65 8.51 7.08
CA ALA A 25 -11.88 7.74 8.31
C ALA A 25 -10.61 7.00 8.74
N ALA A 26 -10.19 7.16 9.99
CA ALA A 26 -9.10 6.41 10.57
C ALA A 26 -9.62 5.09 11.15
N CYS A 27 -9.02 3.96 10.76
CA CYS A 27 -9.42 2.63 11.19
C CYS A 27 -8.26 1.90 11.91
N PRO A 28 -7.79 2.38 13.07
CA PRO A 28 -6.57 1.85 13.71
C PRO A 28 -6.68 0.36 14.06
N ARG A 29 -7.82 -0.13 14.54
CA ARG A 29 -8.02 -1.55 14.88
C ARG A 29 -7.90 -2.49 13.67
N PHE A 30 -8.04 -2.01 12.45
CA PHE A 30 -7.80 -2.84 11.26
C PHE A 30 -6.35 -3.34 11.20
N VAL A 31 -5.39 -2.51 11.61
CA VAL A 31 -3.98 -2.91 11.70
C VAL A 31 -3.82 -4.05 12.71
N GLU A 32 -4.44 -3.93 13.89
CA GLU A 32 -4.37 -4.95 14.94
C GLU A 32 -4.95 -6.30 14.48
N PHE A 33 -6.07 -6.29 13.74
CA PHE A 33 -6.64 -7.52 13.18
C PHE A 33 -5.69 -8.17 12.17
N VAL A 34 -5.12 -7.39 11.26
CA VAL A 34 -4.17 -7.90 10.26
C VAL A 34 -2.93 -8.48 10.91
N GLU A 35 -2.32 -7.76 11.87
CA GLU A 35 -1.14 -8.23 12.60
C GLU A 35 -1.41 -9.52 13.39
N ARG A 36 -2.63 -9.73 13.86
CA ARG A 36 -3.08 -10.99 14.46
C ARG A 36 -3.46 -12.05 13.43
N GLY A 37 -3.35 -11.76 12.14
CA GLY A 37 -3.76 -12.66 11.05
C GLY A 37 -5.29 -12.85 10.95
N VAL A 38 -6.09 -11.94 11.50
CA VAL A 38 -7.56 -12.01 11.48
C VAL A 38 -8.07 -11.21 10.29
N THR A 39 -8.61 -11.89 9.29
CA THR A 39 -9.14 -11.28 8.06
C THR A 39 -10.65 -11.47 7.87
N SER A 40 -11.30 -12.13 8.83
CA SER A 40 -12.76 -12.37 8.83
C SER A 40 -13.27 -12.60 10.26
N GLY A 41 -14.57 -12.65 10.42
CA GLY A 41 -15.24 -12.94 11.68
C GLY A 41 -16.09 -11.79 12.21
N PRO A 42 -16.97 -12.08 13.19
CA PRO A 42 -17.99 -11.12 13.63
C PRO A 42 -17.40 -9.88 14.29
N GLU A 43 -16.30 -9.99 15.03
CA GLU A 43 -15.66 -8.84 15.67
C GLU A 43 -15.08 -7.88 14.65
N LEU A 44 -14.37 -8.40 13.62
CA LEU A 44 -13.84 -7.58 12.53
C LEU A 44 -14.97 -6.94 11.73
N LEU A 45 -16.04 -7.69 11.43
CA LEU A 45 -17.19 -7.16 10.71
C LEU A 45 -17.85 -5.99 11.46
N ALA A 46 -18.14 -6.16 12.75
CA ALA A 46 -18.72 -5.10 13.58
C ALA A 46 -17.81 -3.86 13.65
N THR A 47 -16.49 -4.06 13.75
CA THR A 47 -15.52 -2.97 13.73
C THR A 47 -15.51 -2.25 12.37
N ALA A 48 -15.63 -3.00 11.28
CA ALA A 48 -15.69 -2.42 9.95
C ALA A 48 -16.98 -1.61 9.75
N GLU A 49 -18.11 -2.13 10.20
CA GLU A 49 -19.39 -1.41 10.17
C GLU A 49 -19.30 -0.08 10.93
N GLU A 50 -18.72 -0.09 12.15
CA GLU A 50 -18.54 1.11 12.96
C GLU A 50 -17.68 2.16 12.24
N TYR A 51 -16.50 1.76 11.73
CA TYR A 51 -15.57 2.69 11.09
C TYR A 51 -16.05 3.22 9.76
N LEU A 52 -16.76 2.40 8.98
CA LEU A 52 -17.16 2.76 7.62
C LEU A 52 -18.56 3.37 7.56
N ALA A 53 -19.35 3.30 8.64
CA ALA A 53 -20.69 3.89 8.70
C ALA A 53 -20.73 5.38 8.30
N PRO A 54 -19.82 6.26 8.75
CA PRO A 54 -19.82 7.66 8.33
C PRO A 54 -19.58 7.84 6.83
N LEU A 55 -18.70 7.03 6.22
CA LEU A 55 -18.39 7.07 4.79
C LEU A 55 -19.60 6.59 3.97
N LYS A 56 -20.23 5.52 4.44
CA LYS A 56 -21.46 4.99 3.82
C LYS A 56 -22.61 5.99 3.90
N ALA A 57 -22.76 6.66 5.04
CA ALA A 57 -23.76 7.71 5.21
C ALA A 57 -23.49 8.93 4.34
N ALA A 58 -22.24 9.25 4.05
CA ALA A 58 -21.84 10.31 3.13
C ALA A 58 -22.07 9.95 1.66
N GLY A 59 -22.38 8.68 1.34
CA GLY A 59 -22.67 8.24 -0.02
C GLY A 59 -21.43 8.21 -0.92
N VAL A 60 -20.25 7.84 -0.36
CA VAL A 60 -19.01 7.73 -1.16
C VAL A 60 -19.17 6.63 -2.22
N ASP A 61 -18.72 6.88 -3.42
CA ASP A 61 -18.71 5.95 -4.55
C ASP A 61 -17.36 5.25 -4.73
N THR A 62 -16.32 5.83 -4.17
CA THR A 62 -14.94 5.32 -4.25
C THR A 62 -14.28 5.36 -2.88
N LEU A 63 -13.63 4.27 -2.51
CA LEU A 63 -12.92 4.15 -1.23
C LEU A 63 -11.46 3.77 -1.46
N VAL A 64 -10.55 4.70 -1.17
CA VAL A 64 -9.10 4.47 -1.22
C VAL A 64 -8.63 3.80 0.08
N LEU A 65 -8.05 2.62 -0.05
CA LEU A 65 -7.42 1.89 1.05
C LEU A 65 -6.00 2.43 1.30
N GLY A 66 -5.92 3.63 1.89
CA GLY A 66 -4.68 4.40 2.08
C GLY A 66 -3.81 3.90 3.25
N CYS A 67 -3.58 2.61 3.32
CA CYS A 67 -2.78 1.95 4.35
C CYS A 67 -2.21 0.64 3.81
N THR A 68 -1.04 0.24 4.24
CA THR A 68 -0.42 -1.03 3.82
C THR A 68 -1.18 -2.27 4.31
N HIS A 69 -1.95 -2.16 5.39
CA HIS A 69 -2.70 -3.26 5.99
C HIS A 69 -4.13 -3.39 5.41
N TYR A 70 -4.80 -2.30 5.11
CA TYR A 70 -6.21 -2.32 4.71
C TYR A 70 -6.51 -3.12 3.45
N PRO A 71 -5.63 -3.19 2.44
CA PRO A 71 -5.86 -4.07 1.29
C PRO A 71 -6.01 -5.55 1.64
N LEU A 72 -5.44 -5.99 2.78
CA LEU A 72 -5.58 -7.36 3.28
C LEU A 72 -6.96 -7.64 3.89
N LEU A 73 -7.79 -6.63 4.09
CA LEU A 73 -9.16 -6.68 4.59
C LEU A 73 -10.21 -6.34 3.51
N THR A 74 -9.82 -6.31 2.23
CA THR A 74 -10.68 -5.92 1.11
C THR A 74 -12.03 -6.65 1.13
N GLY A 75 -12.04 -7.95 1.46
CA GLY A 75 -13.27 -8.74 1.51
C GLY A 75 -14.30 -8.23 2.53
N VAL A 76 -13.89 -7.92 3.75
CA VAL A 76 -14.80 -7.40 4.77
C VAL A 76 -15.19 -5.95 4.50
N ILE A 77 -14.27 -5.15 3.98
CA ILE A 77 -14.54 -3.76 3.61
C ILE A 77 -15.57 -3.69 2.47
N SER A 78 -15.39 -4.52 1.42
CA SER A 78 -16.34 -4.62 0.32
C SER A 78 -17.72 -5.07 0.79
N LEU A 79 -17.77 -6.06 1.68
CA LEU A 79 -19.04 -6.54 2.26
C LEU A 79 -19.80 -5.42 2.99
N VAL A 80 -19.10 -4.57 3.75
CA VAL A 80 -19.73 -3.47 4.51
C VAL A 80 -20.12 -2.31 3.61
N MET A 81 -19.27 -1.93 2.65
CA MET A 81 -19.52 -0.79 1.77
C MET A 81 -20.58 -1.08 0.71
N GLY A 82 -20.66 -2.33 0.25
CA GLY A 82 -21.55 -2.75 -0.85
C GLY A 82 -20.86 -2.76 -2.20
N GLU A 83 -21.57 -3.31 -3.19
CA GLU A 83 -21.06 -3.55 -4.55
C GLU A 83 -20.93 -2.26 -5.39
N ASP A 84 -21.67 -1.23 -5.01
CA ASP A 84 -21.67 0.06 -5.73
C ASP A 84 -20.46 0.94 -5.39
N VAL A 85 -19.62 0.56 -4.39
CA VAL A 85 -18.45 1.32 -3.98
C VAL A 85 -17.18 0.70 -4.57
N THR A 86 -16.49 1.48 -5.38
CA THR A 86 -15.19 1.06 -5.94
C THR A 86 -14.09 1.11 -4.89
N LEU A 87 -13.44 -0.03 -4.65
CA LEU A 87 -12.27 -0.09 -3.76
C LEU A 87 -10.98 0.12 -4.55
N VAL A 88 -10.16 1.07 -4.13
CA VAL A 88 -8.84 1.36 -4.72
C VAL A 88 -7.76 0.98 -3.72
N SER A 89 -6.97 -0.03 -4.07
CA SER A 89 -5.84 -0.48 -3.26
C SER A 89 -4.61 0.39 -3.53
N SER A 90 -4.17 1.16 -2.52
CA SER A 90 -2.94 1.95 -2.63
C SER A 90 -1.70 1.07 -2.90
N ALA A 91 -1.66 -0.15 -2.38
CA ALA A 91 -0.56 -1.09 -2.62
C ALA A 91 -0.55 -1.55 -4.08
N GLU A 92 -1.70 -1.91 -4.65
CA GLU A 92 -1.82 -2.35 -6.03
C GLU A 92 -1.48 -1.23 -7.02
N GLU A 93 -2.01 -0.02 -6.80
CA GLU A 93 -1.72 1.11 -7.67
C GLU A 93 -0.24 1.54 -7.60
N THR A 94 0.37 1.49 -6.40
CA THR A 94 1.81 1.71 -6.25
C THR A 94 2.63 0.66 -7.02
N ALA A 95 2.27 -0.62 -6.93
CA ALA A 95 2.96 -1.68 -7.66
C ALA A 95 2.86 -1.48 -9.19
N LYS A 96 1.68 -1.10 -9.68
CA LYS A 96 1.48 -0.77 -11.10
C LYS A 96 2.33 0.44 -11.54
N ASP A 97 2.42 1.48 -10.71
CA ASP A 97 3.22 2.67 -11.02
C ASP A 97 4.74 2.37 -11.01
N VAL A 98 5.20 1.55 -10.06
CA VAL A 98 6.58 1.06 -10.04
C VAL A 98 6.90 0.29 -11.31
N TYR A 99 6.05 -0.66 -11.71
CA TYR A 99 6.25 -1.43 -12.94
C TYR A 99 6.32 -0.52 -14.18
N ARG A 100 5.36 0.39 -14.34
CA ARG A 100 5.36 1.35 -15.46
C ARG A 100 6.61 2.22 -15.46
N SER A 101 7.08 2.65 -14.29
CA SER A 101 8.28 3.47 -14.16
C SER A 101 9.54 2.71 -14.53
N LEU A 102 9.67 1.45 -14.10
CA LEU A 102 10.81 0.59 -14.49
C LEU A 102 10.85 0.40 -16.01
N ALA A 103 9.70 0.05 -16.62
CA ALA A 103 9.61 -0.14 -18.07
C ALA A 103 9.97 1.13 -18.83
N ARG A 104 9.41 2.29 -18.44
CA ARG A 104 9.69 3.59 -19.08
C ARG A 104 11.15 4.01 -19.00
N LEU A 105 11.81 3.71 -17.88
CA LEU A 105 13.20 4.07 -17.62
C LEU A 105 14.20 3.03 -18.14
N GLY A 106 13.74 1.90 -18.69
CA GLY A 106 14.60 0.80 -19.13
C GLY A 106 15.39 0.16 -17.98
N LEU A 107 14.80 0.12 -16.78
CA LEU A 107 15.41 -0.42 -15.57
C LEU A 107 14.90 -1.84 -15.25
N GLU A 108 14.16 -2.45 -16.15
CA GLU A 108 13.74 -3.84 -16.03
C GLU A 108 14.96 -4.75 -16.04
N ASN A 109 14.89 -5.83 -15.25
CA ASN A 109 15.94 -6.84 -15.28
C ASN A 109 15.90 -7.58 -16.64
N PRO A 110 16.97 -7.52 -17.45
CA PRO A 110 17.02 -8.21 -18.74
C PRO A 110 17.21 -9.72 -18.60
N ASP A 111 17.51 -10.22 -17.39
CA ASP A 111 17.68 -11.65 -17.15
C ASP A 111 16.32 -12.36 -17.23
N PRO A 112 16.15 -13.35 -18.11
CA PRO A 112 14.92 -14.12 -18.20
C PRO A 112 14.71 -15.08 -17.02
N GLU A 113 15.72 -15.29 -16.19
CA GLU A 113 15.58 -16.10 -15.00
C GLU A 113 14.81 -15.34 -13.91
N ARG A 114 14.07 -16.13 -13.12
CA ARG A 114 13.30 -15.58 -12.01
C ARG A 114 14.24 -14.98 -10.99
N GLY A 115 13.97 -13.72 -10.59
CA GLY A 115 14.74 -13.08 -9.52
C GLY A 115 14.58 -13.81 -8.18
N GLU A 116 15.57 -13.67 -7.32
CA GLU A 116 15.53 -14.19 -5.95
C GLU A 116 14.87 -13.16 -5.01
N HIS A 117 14.07 -13.67 -4.08
CA HIS A 117 13.44 -12.86 -3.05
C HIS A 117 14.26 -12.94 -1.76
N HIS A 118 14.68 -11.78 -1.23
CA HIS A 118 15.32 -11.66 0.06
C HIS A 118 14.41 -10.89 1.00
N PHE A 119 14.01 -11.54 2.09
CA PHE A 119 13.12 -10.94 3.09
C PHE A 119 13.94 -10.57 4.33
N MET A 120 13.82 -9.33 4.78
CA MET A 120 14.51 -8.81 5.95
C MET A 120 13.53 -8.08 6.87
N ALA A 121 13.72 -8.22 8.16
CA ALA A 121 12.92 -7.53 9.16
C ALA A 121 13.80 -6.97 10.28
N THR A 122 13.47 -5.76 10.76
CA THR A 122 14.12 -5.14 11.93
C THR A 122 13.47 -5.55 13.25
N GLY A 123 12.30 -6.21 13.21
CA GLY A 123 11.61 -6.78 14.34
C GLY A 123 11.84 -8.28 14.48
N ASP A 124 10.86 -8.97 15.06
CA ASP A 124 10.88 -10.43 15.17
C ASP A 124 10.72 -11.07 13.78
N ALA A 125 11.82 -11.60 13.24
CA ALA A 125 11.86 -12.22 11.92
C ALA A 125 10.94 -13.45 11.82
N ALA A 126 10.81 -14.23 12.88
CA ALA A 126 9.96 -15.42 12.88
C ALA A 126 8.47 -15.06 12.86
N ALA A 127 8.06 -14.07 13.65
CA ALA A 127 6.70 -13.55 13.63
C ALA A 127 6.37 -12.91 12.28
N PHE A 128 7.30 -12.15 11.70
CA PHE A 128 7.16 -11.57 10.36
C PHE A 128 7.00 -12.68 9.30
N GLU A 129 7.86 -13.72 9.31
CA GLU A 129 7.77 -14.80 8.34
C GLU A 129 6.42 -15.51 8.39
N LEU A 130 5.92 -15.80 9.61
CA LEU A 130 4.64 -16.46 9.79
C LEU A 130 3.49 -15.66 9.16
N LEU A 131 3.45 -14.36 9.42
CA LEU A 131 2.42 -13.46 8.90
C LEU A 131 2.57 -13.23 7.38
N ALA A 132 3.79 -12.99 6.93
CA ALA A 132 4.10 -12.77 5.52
C ALA A 132 3.76 -13.99 4.65
N ARG A 133 4.03 -15.20 5.11
CA ARG A 133 3.64 -16.45 4.42
C ARG A 133 2.15 -16.58 4.25
N ARG A 134 1.36 -16.08 5.20
CA ARG A 134 -0.11 -16.10 5.12
C ARG A 134 -0.62 -15.23 3.98
N PHE A 135 0.00 -14.08 3.73
CA PHE A 135 -0.46 -13.11 2.74
C PHE A 135 0.25 -13.22 1.39
N LEU A 136 1.54 -13.55 1.39
CA LEU A 136 2.38 -13.60 0.18
C LEU A 136 2.63 -15.04 -0.31
N GLY A 137 2.29 -16.05 0.51
CA GLY A 137 2.42 -17.44 0.13
C GLY A 137 3.77 -18.07 0.51
N PRO A 138 4.05 -19.27 -0.03
CA PRO A 138 5.21 -20.09 0.35
C PRO A 138 6.55 -19.55 -0.15
N GLU A 139 6.55 -18.52 -0.98
CA GLU A 139 7.76 -17.84 -1.46
C GLU A 139 8.52 -17.16 -0.32
N VAL A 140 7.80 -16.75 0.73
CA VAL A 140 8.44 -16.15 1.91
C VAL A 140 9.16 -17.24 2.71
N LYS A 141 10.49 -17.22 2.67
CA LYS A 141 11.34 -18.18 3.38
C LYS A 141 12.59 -17.47 3.90
N GLY A 142 13.01 -17.88 5.10
CA GLY A 142 14.30 -17.48 5.64
C GLY A 142 14.43 -15.97 5.85
N VAL A 143 13.44 -15.36 6.52
CA VAL A 143 13.49 -13.94 6.85
C VAL A 143 14.71 -13.66 7.74
N GLU A 144 15.58 -12.79 7.28
CA GLU A 144 16.78 -12.36 7.99
C GLU A 144 16.43 -11.22 8.98
N HIS A 145 16.86 -11.36 10.23
CA HIS A 145 16.82 -10.24 11.16
C HIS A 145 17.97 -9.28 10.89
N VAL A 146 17.67 -7.98 10.81
CA VAL A 146 18.66 -6.93 10.62
C VAL A 146 18.49 -5.85 11.68
N ASP A 147 19.54 -5.55 12.45
CA ASP A 147 19.48 -4.57 13.54
C ASP A 147 19.29 -3.14 13.06
N HIS A 148 19.90 -2.81 11.91
CA HIS A 148 19.74 -1.53 11.23
C HIS A 148 19.76 -1.74 9.73
N VAL A 149 18.94 -1.01 9.01
CA VAL A 149 19.09 -0.84 7.56
C VAL A 149 20.26 0.15 7.34
N GLU A 150 21.45 -0.22 7.77
CA GLU A 150 22.64 0.40 7.23
C GLU A 150 22.63 0.10 5.74
N GLN A 151 22.71 1.16 4.92
CA GLN A 151 22.65 1.19 3.47
C GLN A 151 23.42 0.01 2.83
N ARG A 152 22.85 -1.19 2.83
CA ARG A 152 23.36 -2.35 2.08
C ARG A 152 22.87 -2.36 0.64
N PHE A 153 22.18 -1.30 0.22
CA PHE A 153 21.98 -1.08 -1.19
C PHE A 153 23.34 -0.74 -1.81
N PRO A 154 23.83 -1.52 -2.80
CA PRO A 154 25.05 -1.16 -3.49
C PRO A 154 24.86 0.28 -3.99
N THR A 155 25.68 1.20 -3.51
CA THR A 155 25.66 2.61 -3.92
C THR A 155 25.66 2.76 -5.44
N ALA A 156 26.18 1.77 -6.16
CA ALA A 156 26.16 1.66 -7.62
C ALA A 156 24.74 1.53 -8.23
N ALA A 157 23.75 0.97 -7.51
CA ALA A 157 22.38 0.87 -8.02
C ALA A 157 21.64 2.21 -7.87
N LEU A 158 21.88 2.94 -6.78
CA LEU A 158 21.33 4.28 -6.57
C LEU A 158 22.02 5.35 -7.45
N GLN A 159 23.30 5.15 -7.79
CA GLN A 159 24.04 6.06 -8.70
C GLN A 159 23.54 6.01 -10.14
N ARG A 160 22.72 5.03 -10.51
CA ARG A 160 22.09 4.98 -11.85
C ARG A 160 20.84 5.87 -11.97
N ILE A 161 20.26 6.26 -10.84
CA ILE A 161 19.12 7.19 -10.84
C ILE A 161 19.67 8.59 -10.66
N THR A 162 19.81 9.31 -11.76
CA THR A 162 20.29 10.70 -11.71
C THR A 162 19.15 11.66 -11.35
N PRO A 163 19.48 12.84 -10.76
CA PRO A 163 18.48 13.88 -10.51
C PRO A 163 17.74 14.30 -11.80
N GLU A 164 18.41 14.22 -12.95
CA GLU A 164 17.79 14.52 -14.25
C GLU A 164 16.76 13.47 -14.65
N MET A 165 16.99 12.19 -14.35
CA MET A 165 16.00 11.11 -14.59
C MET A 165 14.76 11.31 -13.71
N LEU A 166 14.95 11.69 -12.45
CA LEU A 166 13.83 12.01 -11.54
C LEU A 166 13.07 13.27 -11.99
N ALA A 167 13.79 14.29 -12.44
CA ALA A 167 13.19 15.52 -12.95
C ALA A 167 12.46 15.30 -14.29
N ALA A 168 12.94 14.41 -15.15
CA ALA A 168 12.26 14.02 -16.39
C ALA A 168 10.97 13.26 -16.09
N ALA A 169 11.00 12.31 -15.16
CA ALA A 169 9.82 11.56 -14.73
C ALA A 169 8.75 12.46 -14.05
N ALA A 170 9.17 13.49 -13.32
CA ALA A 170 8.26 14.47 -12.73
C ALA A 170 7.55 15.32 -13.78
N ARG A 171 8.30 15.82 -14.78
CA ARG A 171 7.75 16.65 -15.89
C ARG A 171 6.75 15.91 -16.77
N GLU A 172 6.91 14.61 -16.95
CA GLU A 172 5.97 13.80 -17.72
C GLU A 172 4.64 13.57 -16.97
N ARG A 173 4.65 13.56 -15.63
CA ARG A 173 3.43 13.53 -14.82
C ARG A 173 2.58 14.78 -14.97
N GLU A 174 3.20 15.94 -15.15
CA GLU A 174 2.51 17.22 -15.34
C GLU A 174 1.91 17.36 -16.76
N ASN A 175 2.35 16.53 -17.72
CA ASN A 175 1.90 16.59 -19.13
C ASN A 175 1.00 15.40 -19.54
N THR A 176 0.55 14.56 -18.61
CA THR A 176 -0.41 13.49 -18.92
C THR A 176 -1.82 14.02 -18.66
N PRO A 177 -2.67 14.07 -19.68
CA PRO A 177 -4.05 14.55 -19.58
C PRO A 177 -4.94 13.69 -18.69
#